data_87518ab90dab897a98ea362972b885e8
#
_entry.id   87518ab90dab897a98ea362972b885e8
#
_cell.length_a   1.000
_cell.length_b   1.000
_cell.length_c   1.000
_cell.angle_alpha   90.00
_cell.angle_beta   90.00
_cell.angle_gamma   90.00
#
_symmetry.space_group_name_H-M   'P 1'
#
loop_
_entity.id
_entity.type
_entity.pdbx_description
1 polymer ?
#
loop_
_entity_poly.entity_id
_entity_poly.type
_entity_poly.pdbx_seq_one_letter_code
_entity_poly.pdbx_strand_id
1 'polypeptide(L)'
;MIKDLQEFQAERWEDFRGDIYTTWDSEKYPKLDWRLDKFSHSRKNTLRGLHGDFSTWKLINCVYGKFYLIVADNRPESPTYKDWDSFVLSAENRKQVLVPPGCGNGHFVLSDDCTFHYKLAFEGDYVDIDGQFVLKWNDEMWAFEWPHKNPILYGRDR
;
A
#
# COMPACT_ATOMS: atom_id res chain seq x y z
N MET A 1 13.04 -2.05 9.26
CA MET A 1 12.44 -1.96 7.89
C MET A 1 12.37 -3.35 7.29
N ILE A 2 11.22 -3.71 6.76
CA ILE A 2 10.97 -5.00 6.11
C ILE A 2 11.95 -5.21 4.94
N LYS A 3 12.46 -6.43 4.79
CA LYS A 3 13.35 -6.77 3.69
C LYS A 3 12.67 -6.55 2.33
N ASP A 4 13.37 -5.93 1.39
CA ASP A 4 12.94 -5.58 0.03
C ASP A 4 11.83 -4.50 -0.07
N LEU A 5 11.31 -3.99 1.05
CA LEU A 5 10.43 -2.84 1.08
C LEU A 5 11.23 -1.58 0.72
N GLN A 6 10.69 -0.73 -0.15
CA GLN A 6 11.36 0.50 -0.58
C GLN A 6 10.41 1.70 -0.51
N GLU A 7 10.96 2.84 -0.07
CA GLU A 7 10.27 4.12 -0.13
C GLU A 7 10.80 4.93 -1.32
N PHE A 8 9.90 5.63 -2.00
CA PHE A 8 10.23 6.59 -3.04
C PHE A 8 9.58 7.94 -2.75
N GLN A 9 10.15 8.96 -3.35
CA GLN A 9 9.59 10.31 -3.38
C GLN A 9 9.34 10.69 -4.84
N ALA A 10 8.08 10.87 -5.21
CA ALA A 10 7.75 11.30 -6.57
C ALA A 10 8.31 12.71 -6.83
N GLU A 11 9.01 12.88 -7.92
CA GLU A 11 9.48 14.20 -8.37
C GLU A 11 8.31 15.05 -8.82
N ARG A 12 8.31 16.33 -8.45
CA ARG A 12 7.29 17.29 -8.86
C ARG A 12 7.89 18.60 -9.35
N TRP A 13 7.16 19.24 -10.22
CA TRP A 13 7.42 20.61 -10.68
C TRP A 13 6.18 21.46 -10.42
N GLU A 14 6.38 22.61 -9.81
CA GLU A 14 5.31 23.50 -9.36
C GLU A 14 5.46 24.89 -9.99
N ASP A 15 4.34 25.48 -10.44
CA ASP A 15 4.24 26.86 -10.86
C ASP A 15 2.92 27.49 -10.38
N PHE A 16 2.61 28.72 -10.80
CA PHE A 16 1.39 29.42 -10.38
C PHE A 16 0.07 28.72 -10.78
N ARG A 17 0.09 27.73 -11.66
CA ARG A 17 -1.08 26.94 -12.08
C ARG A 17 -1.30 25.70 -11.20
N GLY A 18 -0.29 25.29 -10.42
CA GLY A 18 -0.29 24.06 -9.64
C GLY A 18 0.96 23.25 -9.90
N ASP A 19 0.86 21.91 -9.86
CA ASP A 19 2.02 21.03 -10.02
C ASP A 19 1.77 19.86 -10.97
N ILE A 20 2.88 19.33 -11.48
CA ILE A 20 2.95 18.07 -12.24
C ILE A 20 3.95 17.18 -11.50
N TYR A 21 3.61 15.92 -11.33
CA TYR A 21 4.50 14.93 -10.72
C TYR A 21 4.42 13.58 -11.43
N THR A 22 5.53 12.84 -11.39
CA THR A 22 5.64 11.53 -12.01
C THR A 22 5.51 10.45 -10.94
N THR A 23 4.51 9.58 -11.09
CA THR A 23 4.25 8.48 -10.14
C THR A 23 5.01 7.22 -10.49
N TRP A 24 5.45 7.06 -11.73
CA TRP A 24 6.24 5.93 -12.18
C TRP A 24 7.01 6.28 -13.45
N ASP A 25 8.24 5.77 -13.52
CA ASP A 25 9.16 5.96 -14.63
C ASP A 25 10.02 4.69 -14.76
N SER A 26 10.06 4.08 -15.92
CA SER A 26 10.78 2.83 -16.18
C SER A 26 12.30 2.90 -15.93
N GLU A 27 12.86 4.10 -15.92
CA GLU A 27 14.30 4.31 -15.69
C GLU A 27 14.67 4.50 -14.21
N LYS A 28 13.70 4.93 -13.39
CA LYS A 28 13.91 5.28 -11.97
C LYS A 28 13.42 4.21 -11.00
N TYR A 29 12.45 3.40 -11.41
CA TYR A 29 11.87 2.35 -10.58
C TYR A 29 12.41 0.97 -10.97
N PRO A 30 12.34 -0.03 -10.07
CA PRO A 30 12.79 -1.38 -10.39
C PRO A 30 12.17 -1.93 -11.67
N LYS A 31 12.99 -2.62 -12.47
CA LYS A 31 12.58 -3.26 -13.72
C LYS A 31 11.81 -4.54 -13.42
N LEU A 32 10.52 -4.37 -13.18
CA LEU A 32 9.54 -5.41 -12.92
C LEU A 32 8.55 -5.47 -14.08
N ASP A 33 7.79 -6.56 -14.19
CA ASP A 33 6.74 -6.71 -15.19
C ASP A 33 5.47 -5.96 -14.76
N TRP A 34 5.49 -4.62 -14.92
CA TRP A 34 4.39 -3.72 -14.55
C TRP A 34 3.21 -3.87 -15.51
N ARG A 35 2.05 -4.28 -15.01
CA ARG A 35 0.92 -4.68 -15.85
C ARG A 35 -0.40 -4.01 -15.54
N LEU A 36 -0.63 -3.56 -14.31
CA LEU A 36 -1.98 -3.16 -13.89
C LEU A 36 -1.92 -1.96 -12.95
N ASP A 37 -2.82 -1.00 -13.18
CA ASP A 37 -3.10 0.10 -12.25
C ASP A 37 -4.49 -0.08 -11.65
N LYS A 38 -4.59 0.03 -10.33
CA LYS A 38 -5.87 0.03 -9.60
C LYS A 38 -6.00 1.26 -8.74
N PHE A 39 -7.23 1.76 -8.63
CA PHE A 39 -7.59 2.85 -7.74
C PHE A 39 -8.70 2.38 -6.80
N SER A 40 -8.64 2.82 -5.54
CA SER A 40 -9.78 2.74 -4.65
C SER A 40 -10.07 4.09 -4.03
N HIS A 41 -11.32 4.49 -4.07
CA HIS A 41 -11.79 5.70 -3.40
C HIS A 41 -12.51 5.32 -2.12
N SER A 42 -12.16 5.96 -1.00
CA SER A 42 -12.66 5.59 0.32
C SER A 42 -12.86 6.82 1.19
N ARG A 43 -13.88 6.74 2.06
CA ARG A 43 -14.23 7.78 3.03
C ARG A 43 -13.41 7.64 4.30
N LYS A 44 -13.38 8.71 5.08
CA LYS A 44 -12.75 8.78 6.40
C LYS A 44 -13.07 7.56 7.28
N ASN A 45 -12.09 7.13 8.05
CA ASN A 45 -12.15 5.99 8.97
C ASN A 45 -12.35 4.62 8.29
N THR A 46 -12.34 4.53 6.95
CA THR A 46 -12.33 3.25 6.25
C THR A 46 -10.96 2.59 6.41
N LEU A 47 -10.96 1.31 6.76
CA LEU A 47 -9.77 0.44 6.70
C LEU A 47 -10.00 -0.65 5.67
N ARG A 48 -9.02 -0.84 4.76
CA ARG A 48 -8.97 -1.93 3.81
C ARG A 48 -7.66 -2.70 3.99
N GLY A 49 -7.74 -3.99 4.16
CA GLY A 49 -6.55 -4.85 4.33
C GLY A 49 -6.55 -5.60 5.66
N LEU A 50 -5.45 -6.29 6.00
CA LEU A 50 -4.23 -6.37 5.19
C LEU A 50 -4.32 -7.54 4.22
N HIS A 51 -4.07 -7.26 2.95
CA HIS A 51 -4.14 -8.27 1.89
C HIS A 51 -2.78 -8.41 1.21
N GLY A 52 -2.44 -9.62 0.82
CA GLY A 52 -1.22 -9.90 0.07
C GLY A 52 -1.28 -11.22 -0.68
N ASP A 53 -0.32 -11.41 -1.55
CA ASP A 53 -0.05 -12.64 -2.26
C ASP A 53 1.46 -12.82 -2.44
N PHE A 54 1.91 -13.98 -2.91
CA PHE A 54 3.34 -14.30 -3.01
C PHE A 54 3.95 -14.04 -4.41
N SER A 55 3.25 -13.33 -5.30
CA SER A 55 3.70 -13.08 -6.67
C SER A 55 3.68 -11.61 -7.09
N THR A 56 2.91 -10.75 -6.40
CA THR A 56 2.65 -9.38 -6.85
C THR A 56 3.46 -8.34 -6.08
N TRP A 57 4.21 -7.52 -6.81
CA TRP A 57 4.77 -6.26 -6.32
C TRP A 57 3.74 -5.14 -6.43
N LYS A 58 3.70 -4.25 -5.46
CA LYS A 58 2.72 -3.17 -5.39
C LYS A 58 3.41 -1.83 -5.11
N LEU A 59 3.44 -0.93 -6.09
CA LEU A 59 3.87 0.46 -5.88
C LEU A 59 2.65 1.28 -5.46
N ILE A 60 2.61 1.66 -4.18
CA ILE A 60 1.48 2.32 -3.54
C ILE A 60 1.67 3.83 -3.54
N ASN A 61 0.61 4.55 -3.95
CA ASN A 61 0.54 6.01 -4.02
C ASN A 61 -0.74 6.53 -3.34
N CYS A 62 -0.68 7.74 -2.80
CA CYS A 62 -1.85 8.53 -2.43
C CYS A 62 -2.09 9.62 -3.48
N VAL A 63 -3.13 9.49 -4.30
CA VAL A 63 -3.44 10.44 -5.38
C VAL A 63 -4.26 11.61 -4.86
N TYR A 64 -5.14 11.36 -3.89
CA TYR A 64 -5.96 12.38 -3.24
C TYR A 64 -6.13 12.06 -1.76
N GLY A 65 -6.11 13.08 -0.91
CA GLY A 65 -6.29 12.94 0.53
C GLY A 65 -5.05 12.40 1.25
N LYS A 66 -5.29 11.60 2.30
CA LYS A 66 -4.25 11.06 3.18
C LYS A 66 -4.69 9.75 3.81
N PHE A 67 -3.77 8.79 3.89
CA PHE A 67 -3.98 7.54 4.61
C PHE A 67 -2.75 7.10 5.41
N TYR A 68 -3.01 6.29 6.40
CA TYR A 68 -2.00 5.54 7.14
C TYR A 68 -1.90 4.14 6.55
N LEU A 69 -0.72 3.75 6.12
CA LEU A 69 -0.42 2.46 5.52
C LEU A 69 0.31 1.59 6.54
N ILE A 70 -0.09 0.33 6.68
CA ILE A 70 0.72 -0.71 7.31
C ILE A 70 1.11 -1.72 6.23
N VAL A 71 2.38 -2.14 6.27
CA VAL A 71 2.92 -3.26 5.51
C VAL A 71 3.48 -4.27 6.50
N ALA A 72 3.11 -5.56 6.34
CA ALA A 72 3.50 -6.65 7.23
C ALA A 72 4.15 -7.78 6.45
N ASP A 73 5.31 -8.26 6.89
CA ASP A 73 6.04 -9.34 6.24
C ASP A 73 5.48 -10.72 6.65
N ASN A 74 4.76 -11.36 5.73
CA ASN A 74 4.17 -12.68 5.92
C ASN A 74 4.99 -13.81 5.24
N ARG A 75 6.26 -13.56 4.95
CA ARG A 75 7.19 -14.54 4.33
C ARG A 75 7.92 -15.34 5.40
N PRO A 76 7.61 -16.64 5.62
CA PRO A 76 8.23 -17.44 6.70
C PRO A 76 9.76 -17.50 6.64
N GLU A 77 10.34 -17.46 5.43
CA GLU A 77 11.79 -17.53 5.22
C GLU A 77 12.49 -16.16 5.25
N SER A 78 11.73 -15.08 5.46
CA SER A 78 12.30 -13.74 5.54
C SER A 78 12.95 -13.48 6.90
N PRO A 79 14.11 -12.79 6.95
CA PRO A 79 14.70 -12.36 8.22
C PRO A 79 13.83 -11.36 8.98
N THR A 80 12.84 -10.76 8.31
CA THR A 80 11.87 -9.82 8.89
C THR A 80 10.46 -10.41 8.98
N TYR A 81 10.35 -11.74 8.98
CA TYR A 81 9.05 -12.41 9.16
C TYR A 81 8.36 -11.96 10.44
N LYS A 82 7.10 -11.54 10.32
CA LYS A 82 6.25 -10.94 11.36
C LYS A 82 6.64 -9.53 11.80
N ASP A 83 7.61 -8.90 11.18
CA ASP A 83 7.79 -7.45 11.33
C ASP A 83 6.75 -6.70 10.51
N TRP A 84 6.44 -5.47 10.93
CA TRP A 84 5.64 -4.55 10.16
C TRP A 84 6.18 -3.12 10.25
N ASP A 85 5.96 -2.38 9.18
CA ASP A 85 6.31 -0.96 9.07
C ASP A 85 5.05 -0.15 8.77
N SER A 86 5.05 1.13 9.15
CA SER A 86 3.95 2.03 8.89
C SER A 86 4.39 3.34 8.24
N PHE A 87 3.51 3.89 7.41
CA PHE A 87 3.77 5.09 6.61
C PHE A 87 2.53 5.98 6.57
N VAL A 88 2.75 7.30 6.52
CA VAL A 88 1.69 8.24 6.15
C VAL A 88 1.94 8.69 4.72
N LEU A 89 1.01 8.35 3.82
CA LEU A 89 1.02 8.80 2.44
C LEU A 89 -0.09 9.82 2.20
N SER A 90 0.24 10.88 1.46
CA SER A 90 -0.72 11.91 1.10
C SER A 90 -0.46 12.47 -0.30
N ALA A 91 -1.49 13.08 -0.89
CA ALA A 91 -1.33 13.83 -2.13
C ALA A 91 -0.32 14.99 -2.00
N GLU A 92 -0.10 15.50 -0.78
CA GLU A 92 0.85 16.58 -0.51
C GLU A 92 2.29 16.07 -0.40
N ASN A 93 2.53 15.00 0.39
CA ASN A 93 3.88 14.50 0.62
C ASN A 93 4.41 13.64 -0.54
N ARG A 94 3.52 13.10 -1.40
CA ARG A 94 3.85 12.29 -2.59
C ARG A 94 4.83 11.15 -2.31
N LYS A 95 4.85 10.66 -1.10
CA LYS A 95 5.58 9.44 -0.74
C LYS A 95 4.95 8.23 -1.41
N GLN A 96 5.79 7.28 -1.77
CA GLN A 96 5.38 6.03 -2.38
C GLN A 96 6.06 4.89 -1.64
N VAL A 97 5.39 3.75 -1.59
CA VAL A 97 5.94 2.53 -0.97
C VAL A 97 5.83 1.38 -1.97
N LEU A 98 6.96 0.76 -2.26
CA LEU A 98 7.03 -0.47 -3.05
C LEU A 98 7.00 -1.66 -2.11
N VAL A 99 5.90 -2.40 -2.13
CA VAL A 99 5.64 -3.57 -1.30
C VAL A 99 6.03 -4.83 -2.06
N PRO A 100 6.93 -5.68 -1.53
CA PRO A 100 7.33 -6.92 -2.18
C PRO A 100 6.26 -8.01 -2.06
N PRO A 101 6.29 -9.04 -2.93
CA PRO A 101 5.48 -10.24 -2.79
C PRO A 101 5.65 -10.90 -1.41
N GLY A 102 4.58 -11.50 -0.89
CA GLY A 102 4.56 -12.13 0.42
C GLY A 102 4.34 -11.16 1.59
N CYS A 103 4.29 -9.84 1.33
CA CYS A 103 3.88 -8.85 2.32
C CYS A 103 2.40 -8.50 2.17
N GLY A 104 1.70 -8.44 3.31
CA GLY A 104 0.34 -7.90 3.38
C GLY A 104 0.38 -6.39 3.55
N ASN A 105 -0.52 -5.68 2.89
CA ASN A 105 -0.69 -4.25 3.10
C ASN A 105 -2.14 -3.89 3.39
N GLY A 106 -2.31 -2.90 4.26
CA GLY A 106 -3.61 -2.31 4.58
C GLY A 106 -3.49 -0.81 4.81
N HIS A 107 -4.56 -0.08 4.53
CA HIS A 107 -4.57 1.36 4.74
C HIS A 107 -5.82 1.83 5.49
N PHE A 108 -5.61 2.83 6.35
CA PHE A 108 -6.64 3.52 7.10
C PHE A 108 -6.75 4.97 6.63
N VAL A 109 -7.95 5.40 6.24
CA VAL A 109 -8.19 6.73 5.67
C VAL A 109 -8.25 7.81 6.76
N LEU A 110 -7.33 8.78 6.69
CA LEU A 110 -7.19 9.89 7.65
C LEU A 110 -7.94 11.15 7.23
N SER A 111 -8.00 11.45 5.93
CA SER A 111 -8.74 12.58 5.37
C SER A 111 -10.23 12.26 5.19
N ASP A 112 -11.06 13.25 4.88
CA ASP A 112 -12.50 13.04 4.66
C ASP A 112 -12.76 12.06 3.52
N ASP A 113 -11.98 12.18 2.44
CA ASP A 113 -11.93 11.25 1.30
C ASP A 113 -10.48 10.97 0.94
N CYS A 114 -10.22 9.80 0.35
CA CYS A 114 -8.91 9.40 -0.11
C CYS A 114 -9.01 8.58 -1.38
N THR A 115 -8.10 8.82 -2.31
CA THR A 115 -7.88 7.96 -3.48
C THR A 115 -6.52 7.28 -3.34
N PHE A 116 -6.58 5.99 -3.05
CA PHE A 116 -5.45 5.07 -3.02
C PHE A 116 -5.22 4.53 -4.43
N HIS A 117 -3.98 4.55 -4.89
CA HIS A 117 -3.56 3.97 -6.15
C HIS A 117 -2.44 2.97 -5.92
N TYR A 118 -2.47 1.87 -6.62
CA TYR A 118 -1.36 0.94 -6.68
C TYR A 118 -1.12 0.44 -8.11
N LYS A 119 0.13 0.55 -8.54
CA LYS A 119 0.64 -0.06 -9.75
C LYS A 119 1.18 -1.45 -9.39
N LEU A 120 0.80 -2.46 -10.15
CA LEU A 120 1.09 -3.86 -9.87
C LEU A 120 2.02 -4.45 -10.92
N ALA A 121 3.03 -5.17 -10.43
CA ALA A 121 3.92 -5.96 -11.28
C ALA A 121 3.84 -7.43 -10.86
N PHE A 122 3.67 -8.33 -11.83
CA PHE A 122 3.55 -9.77 -11.61
C PHE A 122 3.83 -10.54 -12.90
N GLU A 123 4.23 -11.79 -12.76
CA GLU A 123 4.34 -12.75 -13.85
C GLU A 123 3.08 -13.62 -13.91
N GLY A 124 2.69 -14.07 -15.11
CA GLY A 124 1.51 -14.90 -15.29
C GLY A 124 0.20 -14.16 -15.05
N ASP A 125 -0.74 -14.83 -14.39
CA ASP A 125 -2.06 -14.28 -14.11
C ASP A 125 -2.07 -13.44 -12.83
N TYR A 126 -2.93 -12.41 -12.80
CA TYR A 126 -3.12 -11.58 -11.61
C TYR A 126 -3.80 -12.38 -10.49
N VAL A 127 -3.20 -12.36 -9.32
CA VAL A 127 -3.79 -12.95 -8.10
C VAL A 127 -4.81 -11.98 -7.52
N ASP A 128 -6.09 -12.23 -7.83
CA ASP A 128 -7.20 -11.44 -7.31
C ASP A 128 -7.68 -11.95 -5.93
N ILE A 129 -8.78 -11.41 -5.45
CA ILE A 129 -9.32 -11.53 -4.08
C ILE A 129 -9.27 -12.96 -3.52
N ASP A 130 -9.66 -13.95 -4.31
CA ASP A 130 -9.76 -15.35 -3.86
C ASP A 130 -8.40 -16.03 -3.67
N GLY A 131 -7.34 -15.51 -4.28
CA GLY A 131 -5.98 -16.02 -4.15
C GLY A 131 -5.11 -15.28 -3.13
N GLN A 132 -5.62 -14.20 -2.56
CA GLN A 132 -4.87 -13.38 -1.60
C GLN A 132 -5.06 -13.89 -0.16
N PHE A 133 -3.98 -13.90 0.61
CA PHE A 133 -4.08 -14.07 2.05
C PHE A 133 -4.60 -12.79 2.73
N VAL A 134 -5.18 -12.95 3.91
CA VAL A 134 -5.66 -11.85 4.77
C VAL A 134 -4.99 -11.94 6.13
N LEU A 135 -4.37 -10.86 6.58
CA LEU A 135 -3.94 -10.69 7.96
C LEU A 135 -4.98 -9.81 8.65
N LYS A 136 -5.55 -10.28 9.75
CA LYS A 136 -6.58 -9.52 10.47
C LYS A 136 -5.98 -8.22 11.04
N TRP A 137 -6.66 -7.12 10.81
CA TRP A 137 -6.23 -5.78 11.23
C TRP A 137 -6.02 -5.64 12.75
N ASN A 138 -6.73 -6.43 13.54
CA ASN A 138 -6.70 -6.45 15.00
C ASN A 138 -6.14 -7.75 15.59
N ASP A 139 -5.37 -8.50 14.83
CA ASP A 139 -4.74 -9.73 15.31
C ASP A 139 -3.70 -9.42 16.39
N GLU A 140 -3.88 -10.02 17.58
CA GLU A 140 -3.00 -9.80 18.73
C GLU A 140 -1.56 -10.26 18.49
N MET A 141 -1.35 -11.24 17.62
CA MET A 141 -0.01 -11.73 17.27
C MET A 141 0.81 -10.68 16.51
N TRP A 142 0.16 -9.90 15.63
CA TRP A 142 0.78 -8.83 14.87
C TRP A 142 0.85 -7.52 15.65
N ALA A 143 -0.11 -7.29 16.55
CA ALA A 143 -0.21 -6.10 17.40
C ALA A 143 -0.11 -4.78 16.59
N PHE A 144 -0.78 -4.71 15.45
CA PHE A 144 -0.76 -3.54 14.58
C PHE A 144 -1.26 -2.28 15.30
N GLU A 145 -0.53 -1.19 15.18
CA GLU A 145 -0.88 0.10 15.76
C GLU A 145 -1.62 0.98 14.73
N TRP A 146 -2.95 0.96 14.78
CA TRP A 146 -3.78 1.79 13.92
C TRP A 146 -4.14 3.13 14.58
N PRO A 147 -4.32 4.22 13.78
CA PRO A 147 -4.71 5.54 14.29
C PRO A 147 -6.06 5.56 15.00
N HIS A 148 -6.93 4.60 14.73
CA HIS A 148 -8.28 4.52 15.30
C HIS A 148 -8.67 3.09 15.63
N LYS A 149 -9.40 2.92 16.75
CA LYS A 149 -9.78 1.57 17.26
C LYS A 149 -11.06 0.99 16.66
N ASN A 150 -11.86 1.81 16.00
CA ASN A 150 -13.15 1.40 15.42
C ASN A 150 -13.23 1.80 13.94
N PRO A 151 -12.48 1.13 13.05
CA PRO A 151 -12.52 1.45 11.62
C PRO A 151 -13.84 0.99 10.98
N ILE A 152 -14.18 1.62 9.85
CA ILE A 152 -15.24 1.13 8.97
C ILE A 152 -14.64 -0.01 8.14
N LEU A 153 -15.23 -1.19 8.27
CA LEU A 153 -14.78 -2.43 7.63
C LEU A 153 -15.88 -3.02 6.76
N TYR A 154 -15.49 -3.75 5.72
CA TYR A 154 -16.41 -4.50 4.87
C TYR A 154 -15.85 -5.89 4.51
N GLY A 155 -16.77 -6.87 4.38
CA GLY A 155 -16.43 -8.20 3.87
C GLY A 155 -15.31 -8.89 4.66
N ARG A 156 -14.26 -9.30 3.93
CA ARG A 156 -13.10 -10.04 4.45
C ARG A 156 -12.19 -9.26 5.41
N ASP A 157 -12.40 -7.96 5.54
CA ASP A 157 -11.61 -7.10 6.45
C ASP A 157 -12.13 -7.12 7.91
N ARG A 158 -13.26 -7.80 8.19
CA ARG A 158 -13.90 -7.95 9.51
C ARG A 158 -13.26 -9.02 10.37
#